data_f84eaa93be2e6092b59de078f87163ca
#
_entry.id   f84eaa93be2e6092b59de078f87163ca
#
_cell.length_a   1.000
_cell.length_b   1.000
_cell.length_c   1.000
_cell.angle_alpha   90.00
_cell.angle_beta   90.00
_cell.angle_gamma   90.00
#
_symmetry.space_group_name_H-M   'P 1'
#
loop_
_entity.id
_entity.type
_entity.pdbx_description
1 polymer ?
#
loop_
_entity_poly.entity_id
_entity_poly.type
_entity_poly.pdbx_seq_one_letter_code
_entity_poly.pdbx_strand_id
1 'polypeptide(L)'
;MLLNNILEAIGNTPTVRLSSIEKEVSCQLYAKCEFINPGGSVKDRIGFQMIEDAQEKGLIKPGYTLVEPTSGNTGIGLALAASVLGYKLIIVMPEKMSMEKEVTLKALGATIVRTPTEAGHDDPDGLIEVAKKINRETPNSYILDQYGNPNNPQAHEMGTAEEIWNDFGSSLDMIVVGVGTGGTITGIAKNLKKKNPDIKIVGADPYGSILGGGDDIHTYQVEGIGYDFFPKVLDNTIIDKYVKVNDQDSFTMARRIIKEEGLLCGGSCGTVVWAALQAAKELGPDKKCLCILADGIRNYLSKFVDDDWMKKNNFKLD
;
A
#
# COMPACT_ATOMS: atom_id res chain seq x y z
N MET A 1 15.51 -21.00 7.94
CA MET A 1 14.08 -21.02 8.36
C MET A 1 13.35 -22.04 7.49
N LEU A 2 12.60 -22.97 8.08
CA LEU A 2 11.75 -23.93 7.35
C LEU A 2 10.30 -23.50 7.57
N LEU A 3 9.53 -23.29 6.48
CA LEU A 3 8.14 -22.87 6.50
C LEU A 3 7.25 -23.95 5.87
N ASN A 4 6.02 -24.12 6.32
CA ASN A 4 5.07 -25.07 5.76
C ASN A 4 4.48 -24.59 4.43
N ASN A 5 4.31 -23.29 4.29
CA ASN A 5 3.86 -22.63 3.05
C ASN A 5 4.34 -21.17 3.01
N ILE A 6 4.13 -20.53 1.87
CA ILE A 6 4.65 -19.16 1.63
C ILE A 6 3.95 -18.08 2.48
N LEU A 7 2.76 -18.34 3.01
CA LEU A 7 2.03 -17.36 3.83
C LEU A 7 2.73 -17.08 5.16
N GLU A 8 3.48 -18.07 5.69
CA GLU A 8 4.30 -17.90 6.90
C GLU A 8 5.50 -16.96 6.69
N ALA A 9 5.81 -16.62 5.43
CA ALA A 9 6.85 -15.64 5.09
C ALA A 9 6.33 -14.19 5.04
N ILE A 10 5.03 -13.97 5.24
CA ILE A 10 4.45 -12.63 5.26
C ILE A 10 4.86 -11.91 6.55
N GLY A 11 5.29 -10.65 6.41
CA GLY A 11 5.75 -9.85 7.54
C GLY A 11 7.23 -10.04 7.85
N ASN A 12 7.65 -9.58 9.03
CA ASN A 12 9.06 -9.54 9.46
C ASN A 12 9.97 -8.92 8.40
N THR A 13 9.46 -7.88 7.72
CA THR A 13 10.17 -7.19 6.65
C THR A 13 11.33 -6.38 7.20
N PRO A 14 12.47 -6.29 6.48
CA PRO A 14 13.63 -5.58 6.98
C PRO A 14 13.41 -4.07 7.04
N THR A 15 14.05 -3.45 8.02
CA THR A 15 14.22 -2.00 8.13
C THR A 15 15.64 -1.62 7.75
N VAL A 16 15.81 -0.70 6.80
CA VAL A 16 17.10 -0.30 6.21
C VAL A 16 17.32 1.20 6.41
N ARG A 17 18.52 1.62 6.77
CA ARG A 17 18.91 3.04 6.85
C ARG A 17 19.15 3.60 5.45
N LEU A 18 18.56 4.77 5.14
CA LEU A 18 18.74 5.47 3.86
C LEU A 18 19.95 6.41 3.94
N SER A 19 21.14 5.84 3.99
CA SER A 19 22.38 6.56 4.33
C SER A 19 22.86 7.58 3.31
N SER A 20 22.42 7.48 2.07
CA SER A 20 22.69 8.46 1.02
C SER A 20 21.68 9.61 1.03
N ILE A 21 20.40 9.26 1.11
CA ILE A 21 19.30 10.24 1.05
C ILE A 21 19.17 11.03 2.36
N GLU A 22 19.44 10.43 3.53
CA GLU A 22 19.38 11.13 4.82
C GLU A 22 20.32 12.35 4.92
N LYS A 23 21.32 12.48 4.04
CA LYS A 23 22.21 13.65 4.00
C LYS A 23 21.49 14.97 3.68
N GLU A 24 20.26 14.89 3.19
CA GLU A 24 19.41 16.05 2.90
C GLU A 24 18.63 16.56 4.12
N VAL A 25 18.65 15.84 5.23
CA VAL A 25 17.99 16.18 6.49
C VAL A 25 18.96 16.05 7.66
N SER A 26 18.59 16.56 8.82
CA SER A 26 19.46 16.47 10.01
C SER A 26 19.28 15.14 10.75
N CYS A 27 18.10 14.50 10.67
CA CYS A 27 17.78 13.27 11.38
C CYS A 27 18.24 12.02 10.63
N GLN A 28 18.19 10.87 11.31
CA GLN A 28 18.41 9.56 10.71
C GLN A 28 17.14 9.12 9.97
N LEU A 29 17.30 8.67 8.72
CA LEU A 29 16.19 8.23 7.89
C LEU A 29 16.26 6.72 7.65
N TYR A 30 15.13 6.05 7.86
CA TYR A 30 14.98 4.61 7.71
C TYR A 30 13.84 4.26 6.78
N ALA A 31 13.88 3.07 6.17
CA ALA A 31 12.85 2.52 5.31
C ALA A 31 12.48 1.11 5.74
N LYS A 32 11.20 0.85 6.01
CA LYS A 32 10.66 -0.50 6.18
C LYS A 32 10.24 -1.04 4.82
N CYS A 33 10.92 -2.10 4.38
CA CYS A 33 10.86 -2.61 3.01
C CYS A 33 9.73 -3.63 2.83
N GLU A 34 8.48 -3.17 2.74
CA GLU A 34 7.32 -4.04 2.58
C GLU A 34 7.26 -4.79 1.24
N PHE A 35 8.07 -4.37 0.26
CA PHE A 35 8.24 -5.09 -1.01
C PHE A 35 9.00 -6.43 -0.87
N ILE A 36 9.55 -6.74 0.30
CA ILE A 36 10.17 -8.03 0.60
C ILE A 36 9.13 -9.10 0.97
N ASN A 37 7.89 -8.73 1.25
CA ASN A 37 6.81 -9.72 1.38
C ASN A 37 6.73 -10.62 0.13
N PRO A 38 6.27 -11.87 0.24
CA PRO A 38 6.32 -12.85 -0.85
C PRO A 38 5.54 -12.45 -2.11
N GLY A 39 4.42 -11.74 -1.98
CA GLY A 39 3.67 -11.15 -3.11
C GLY A 39 4.21 -9.79 -3.55
N GLY A 40 5.22 -9.25 -2.86
CA GLY A 40 5.93 -8.04 -3.23
C GLY A 40 5.33 -6.73 -2.72
N SER A 41 4.44 -6.78 -1.72
CA SER A 41 3.87 -5.54 -1.17
C SER A 41 3.35 -5.68 0.26
N VAL A 42 3.09 -4.53 0.88
CA VAL A 42 2.40 -4.38 2.17
C VAL A 42 1.02 -5.03 2.21
N LYS A 43 0.41 -5.25 1.03
CA LYS A 43 -0.93 -5.80 0.91
C LYS A 43 -1.02 -7.32 1.13
N ASP A 44 0.10 -8.02 1.13
CA ASP A 44 0.15 -9.44 1.49
C ASP A 44 -0.38 -9.65 2.92
N ARG A 45 -0.04 -8.74 3.83
CA ARG A 45 -0.50 -8.75 5.22
C ARG A 45 -2.02 -8.73 5.33
N ILE A 46 -2.66 -7.77 4.68
CA ILE A 46 -4.12 -7.63 4.73
C ILE A 46 -4.83 -8.70 3.91
N GLY A 47 -4.24 -9.14 2.79
CA GLY A 47 -4.78 -10.20 1.96
C GLY A 47 -4.93 -11.51 2.74
N PHE A 48 -3.91 -11.90 3.48
CA PHE A 48 -3.92 -13.07 4.34
C PHE A 48 -4.87 -12.87 5.54
N GLN A 49 -4.72 -11.78 6.29
CA GLN A 49 -5.50 -11.52 7.51
C GLN A 49 -7.02 -11.47 7.27
N MET A 50 -7.46 -10.85 6.16
CA MET A 50 -8.90 -10.78 5.84
C MET A 50 -9.48 -12.15 5.49
N ILE A 51 -8.73 -13.02 4.82
CA ILE A 51 -9.18 -14.38 4.51
C ILE A 51 -9.21 -15.24 5.79
N GLU A 52 -8.17 -15.18 6.60
CA GLU A 52 -8.06 -15.92 7.86
C GLU A 52 -9.23 -15.59 8.80
N ASP A 53 -9.48 -14.31 9.05
CA ASP A 53 -10.60 -13.85 9.87
C ASP A 53 -11.98 -14.29 9.33
N ALA A 54 -12.20 -14.16 8.01
CA ALA A 54 -13.45 -14.58 7.40
C ALA A 54 -13.65 -16.11 7.51
N GLN A 55 -12.58 -16.88 7.45
CA GLN A 55 -12.60 -18.34 7.65
C GLN A 55 -12.88 -18.69 9.11
N GLU A 56 -12.21 -18.07 10.07
CA GLU A 56 -12.41 -18.28 11.50
C GLU A 56 -13.85 -17.96 11.94
N LYS A 57 -14.43 -16.89 11.38
CA LYS A 57 -15.84 -16.51 11.60
C LYS A 57 -16.85 -17.39 10.86
N GLY A 58 -16.39 -18.35 10.05
CA GLY A 58 -17.26 -19.22 9.26
C GLY A 58 -18.00 -18.53 8.12
N LEU A 59 -17.58 -17.33 7.73
CA LEU A 59 -18.18 -16.55 6.62
C LEU A 59 -17.82 -17.16 5.26
N ILE A 60 -16.64 -17.78 5.16
CA ILE A 60 -16.14 -18.46 3.98
C ILE A 60 -15.66 -19.87 4.33
N LYS A 61 -15.64 -20.75 3.31
CA LYS A 61 -15.11 -22.11 3.42
C LYS A 61 -14.26 -22.40 2.17
N PRO A 62 -13.29 -23.35 2.23
CA PRO A 62 -12.55 -23.77 1.05
C PRO A 62 -13.49 -24.09 -0.12
N GLY A 63 -13.14 -23.62 -1.32
CA GLY A 63 -13.97 -23.71 -2.53
C GLY A 63 -14.93 -22.54 -2.77
N TYR A 64 -15.10 -21.61 -1.80
CA TYR A 64 -15.82 -20.35 -2.04
C TYR A 64 -15.08 -19.47 -3.06
N THR A 65 -15.82 -18.53 -3.64
CA THR A 65 -15.27 -17.51 -4.53
C THR A 65 -15.12 -16.19 -3.78
N LEU A 66 -13.92 -15.72 -3.61
CA LEU A 66 -13.62 -14.39 -3.08
C LEU A 66 -13.75 -13.37 -4.20
N VAL A 67 -14.33 -12.22 -3.93
CA VAL A 67 -14.46 -11.11 -4.89
C VAL A 67 -13.86 -9.87 -4.25
N GLU A 68 -12.99 -9.15 -4.97
CA GLU A 68 -12.40 -7.93 -4.43
C GLU A 68 -12.25 -6.85 -5.50
N PRO A 69 -12.81 -5.64 -5.26
CA PRO A 69 -12.54 -4.46 -6.05
C PRO A 69 -11.17 -3.88 -5.64
N THR A 70 -10.18 -3.92 -6.54
CA THR A 70 -8.84 -3.44 -6.19
C THR A 70 -8.02 -3.01 -7.39
N SER A 71 -7.12 -2.05 -7.18
CA SER A 71 -6.17 -1.56 -8.18
C SER A 71 -4.90 -2.42 -8.34
N GLY A 72 -4.79 -3.55 -7.66
CA GLY A 72 -3.73 -4.51 -7.96
C GLY A 72 -3.03 -5.17 -6.77
N ASN A 73 -2.30 -4.44 -5.91
CA ASN A 73 -1.48 -5.08 -4.85
C ASN A 73 -2.32 -5.88 -3.85
N THR A 74 -3.50 -5.40 -3.44
CA THR A 74 -4.42 -6.16 -2.60
C THR A 74 -4.88 -7.43 -3.30
N GLY A 75 -5.16 -7.34 -4.61
CA GLY A 75 -5.49 -8.49 -5.42
C GLY A 75 -4.37 -9.54 -5.43
N ILE A 76 -3.11 -9.12 -5.54
CA ILE A 76 -1.94 -10.03 -5.50
C ILE A 76 -1.84 -10.70 -4.13
N GLY A 77 -1.94 -9.95 -3.04
CA GLY A 77 -1.92 -10.51 -1.68
C GLY A 77 -3.06 -11.51 -1.44
N LEU A 78 -4.27 -11.18 -1.90
CA LEU A 78 -5.42 -12.09 -1.85
C LEU A 78 -5.23 -13.32 -2.75
N ALA A 79 -4.71 -13.16 -3.96
CA ALA A 79 -4.46 -14.26 -4.87
C ALA A 79 -3.42 -15.23 -4.33
N LEU A 80 -2.37 -14.71 -3.69
CA LEU A 80 -1.35 -15.50 -3.01
C LEU A 80 -1.99 -16.36 -1.90
N ALA A 81 -2.76 -15.75 -1.02
CA ALA A 81 -3.43 -16.45 0.07
C ALA A 81 -4.50 -17.42 -0.44
N ALA A 82 -5.33 -17.01 -1.41
CA ALA A 82 -6.38 -17.82 -2.00
C ALA A 82 -5.81 -19.08 -2.68
N SER A 83 -4.70 -18.97 -3.39
CA SER A 83 -4.06 -20.11 -4.06
C SER A 83 -3.58 -21.19 -3.08
N VAL A 84 -3.05 -20.78 -1.91
CA VAL A 84 -2.58 -21.69 -0.86
C VAL A 84 -3.73 -22.29 -0.06
N LEU A 85 -4.79 -21.51 0.21
CA LEU A 85 -5.91 -21.90 1.06
C LEU A 85 -7.09 -22.53 0.30
N GLY A 86 -7.01 -22.65 -1.03
CA GLY A 86 -7.99 -23.35 -1.86
C GLY A 86 -9.26 -22.54 -2.15
N TYR A 87 -9.16 -21.23 -2.25
CA TYR A 87 -10.25 -20.34 -2.66
C TYR A 87 -10.16 -19.97 -4.14
N LYS A 88 -11.31 -19.77 -4.79
CA LYS A 88 -11.38 -19.09 -6.08
C LYS A 88 -11.33 -17.58 -5.85
N LEU A 89 -10.79 -16.83 -6.81
CA LEU A 89 -10.69 -15.37 -6.68
C LEU A 89 -11.10 -14.68 -7.96
N ILE A 90 -11.97 -13.68 -7.82
CA ILE A 90 -12.34 -12.74 -8.88
C ILE A 90 -11.87 -11.34 -8.45
N ILE A 91 -11.02 -10.72 -9.26
CA ILE A 91 -10.56 -9.36 -9.06
C ILE A 91 -11.25 -8.44 -10.06
N VAL A 92 -11.88 -7.40 -9.54
CA VAL A 92 -12.45 -6.32 -10.34
C VAL A 92 -11.49 -5.13 -10.30
N MET A 93 -10.98 -4.71 -11.47
CA MET A 93 -9.92 -3.69 -11.55
C MET A 93 -10.11 -2.77 -12.76
N PRO A 94 -9.70 -1.47 -12.65
CA PRO A 94 -9.77 -0.52 -13.75
C PRO A 94 -8.85 -0.90 -14.92
N GLU A 95 -9.22 -0.51 -16.13
CA GLU A 95 -8.45 -0.78 -17.35
C GLU A 95 -7.03 -0.18 -17.34
N LYS A 96 -6.81 0.94 -16.65
CA LYS A 96 -5.51 1.63 -16.56
C LYS A 96 -4.41 0.88 -15.81
N MET A 97 -4.76 -0.22 -15.12
CA MET A 97 -3.78 -0.95 -14.30
C MET A 97 -2.71 -1.64 -15.14
N SER A 98 -1.50 -1.73 -14.56
CA SER A 98 -0.33 -2.28 -15.25
C SER A 98 -0.56 -3.74 -15.68
N MET A 99 0.01 -4.09 -16.83
CA MET A 99 -0.04 -5.46 -17.38
C MET A 99 0.68 -6.44 -16.46
N GLU A 100 1.73 -6.03 -15.78
CA GLU A 100 2.51 -6.83 -14.84
C GLU A 100 1.64 -7.35 -13.69
N LYS A 101 0.77 -6.51 -13.14
CA LYS A 101 -0.19 -6.91 -12.08
C LYS A 101 -1.20 -7.91 -12.60
N GLU A 102 -1.75 -7.68 -13.80
CA GLU A 102 -2.70 -8.59 -14.41
C GLU A 102 -2.10 -9.98 -14.67
N VAL A 103 -0.90 -10.03 -15.25
CA VAL A 103 -0.19 -11.29 -15.52
C VAL A 103 0.10 -12.05 -14.23
N THR A 104 0.53 -11.34 -13.18
CA THR A 104 0.78 -11.93 -11.86
C THR A 104 -0.51 -12.52 -11.25
N LEU A 105 -1.61 -11.79 -11.32
CA LEU A 105 -2.91 -12.27 -10.82
C LEU A 105 -3.38 -13.52 -11.57
N LYS A 106 -3.28 -13.54 -12.91
CA LYS A 106 -3.63 -14.70 -13.72
C LYS A 106 -2.74 -15.91 -13.43
N ALA A 107 -1.44 -15.69 -13.20
CA ALA A 107 -0.50 -16.76 -12.83
C ALA A 107 -0.85 -17.39 -11.46
N LEU A 108 -1.41 -16.61 -10.54
CA LEU A 108 -1.92 -17.07 -9.24
C LEU A 108 -3.34 -17.69 -9.33
N GLY A 109 -3.94 -17.76 -10.54
CA GLY A 109 -5.24 -18.39 -10.76
C GLY A 109 -6.45 -17.47 -10.59
N ALA A 110 -6.25 -16.16 -10.45
CA ALA A 110 -7.35 -15.21 -10.33
C ALA A 110 -8.06 -14.98 -11.67
N THR A 111 -9.39 -14.86 -11.63
CA THR A 111 -10.20 -14.34 -12.74
C THR A 111 -10.24 -12.80 -12.64
N ILE A 112 -10.07 -12.12 -13.77
CA ILE A 112 -10.04 -10.65 -13.81
C ILE A 112 -11.23 -10.13 -14.57
N VAL A 113 -11.95 -9.17 -13.98
CA VAL A 113 -13.01 -8.39 -14.60
C VAL A 113 -12.52 -6.94 -14.68
N ARG A 114 -12.53 -6.38 -15.90
CA ARG A 114 -12.11 -5.00 -16.16
C ARG A 114 -13.30 -4.05 -16.09
N THR A 115 -13.06 -2.85 -15.56
CA THR A 115 -14.03 -1.75 -15.51
C THR A 115 -13.44 -0.49 -16.15
N PRO A 116 -14.28 0.43 -16.67
CA PRO A 116 -13.80 1.69 -17.22
C PRO A 116 -12.96 2.47 -16.20
N THR A 117 -11.87 3.07 -16.68
CA THR A 117 -10.96 3.85 -15.82
C THR A 117 -11.60 5.09 -15.22
N GLU A 118 -12.52 5.70 -15.98
CA GLU A 118 -13.20 6.95 -15.65
C GLU A 118 -14.39 6.76 -14.70
N ALA A 119 -14.82 5.50 -14.49
CA ALA A 119 -15.94 5.19 -13.59
C ALA A 119 -15.58 5.54 -12.14
N GLY A 120 -16.31 6.46 -11.54
CA GLY A 120 -16.14 6.91 -10.17
C GLY A 120 -16.56 5.87 -9.12
N HIS A 121 -16.42 6.23 -7.85
CA HIS A 121 -16.71 5.35 -6.73
C HIS A 121 -18.16 4.83 -6.72
N ASP A 122 -19.13 5.70 -7.04
CA ASP A 122 -20.57 5.40 -7.01
C ASP A 122 -21.15 5.06 -8.40
N ASP A 123 -20.29 4.92 -9.42
CA ASP A 123 -20.72 4.60 -10.77
C ASP A 123 -21.18 3.13 -10.84
N PRO A 124 -22.34 2.83 -11.45
CA PRO A 124 -22.83 1.45 -11.66
C PRO A 124 -21.83 0.56 -12.42
N ASP A 125 -21.02 1.13 -13.31
CA ASP A 125 -19.97 0.44 -14.06
C ASP A 125 -18.60 0.53 -13.34
N GLY A 126 -18.55 1.16 -12.17
CA GLY A 126 -17.36 1.27 -11.33
C GLY A 126 -17.00 -0.05 -10.63
N LEU A 127 -15.76 -0.16 -10.24
CA LEU A 127 -15.20 -1.41 -9.70
C LEU A 127 -15.95 -1.96 -8.49
N ILE A 128 -16.48 -1.09 -7.63
CA ILE A 128 -17.20 -1.49 -6.40
C ILE A 128 -18.58 -2.05 -6.72
N GLU A 129 -19.36 -1.38 -7.54
CA GLU A 129 -20.70 -1.85 -7.91
C GLU A 129 -20.66 -3.10 -8.77
N VAL A 130 -19.69 -3.21 -9.68
CA VAL A 130 -19.45 -4.42 -10.46
C VAL A 130 -19.06 -5.59 -9.55
N ALA A 131 -18.20 -5.39 -8.55
CA ALA A 131 -17.86 -6.43 -7.58
C ALA A 131 -19.08 -6.88 -6.76
N LYS A 132 -19.91 -5.95 -6.30
CA LYS A 132 -21.17 -6.25 -5.60
C LYS A 132 -22.14 -7.03 -6.50
N LYS A 133 -22.26 -6.70 -7.78
CA LYS A 133 -23.07 -7.44 -8.75
C LYS A 133 -22.57 -8.87 -8.90
N ILE A 134 -21.28 -9.05 -9.16
CA ILE A 134 -20.66 -10.37 -9.28
C ILE A 134 -20.92 -11.21 -8.03
N ASN A 135 -20.77 -10.63 -6.85
CA ASN A 135 -21.01 -11.32 -5.59
C ASN A 135 -22.47 -11.77 -5.44
N ARG A 136 -23.45 -10.94 -5.85
CA ARG A 136 -24.87 -11.31 -5.82
C ARG A 136 -25.21 -12.44 -6.81
N GLU A 137 -24.54 -12.48 -7.94
CA GLU A 137 -24.79 -13.44 -9.03
C GLU A 137 -23.99 -14.75 -8.89
N THR A 138 -22.97 -14.77 -8.03
CA THR A 138 -22.09 -15.93 -7.84
C THR A 138 -22.44 -16.68 -6.55
N PRO A 139 -22.93 -17.91 -6.61
CA PRO A 139 -23.18 -18.71 -5.41
C PRO A 139 -21.91 -18.96 -4.61
N ASN A 140 -22.02 -18.97 -3.27
CA ASN A 140 -20.91 -19.16 -2.35
C ASN A 140 -19.74 -18.18 -2.61
N SER A 141 -20.07 -16.90 -2.81
CA SER A 141 -19.09 -15.84 -2.96
C SER A 141 -19.12 -14.87 -1.78
N TYR A 142 -18.00 -14.17 -1.57
CA TYR A 142 -17.84 -13.21 -0.49
C TYR A 142 -16.91 -12.07 -0.90
N ILE A 143 -17.30 -10.83 -0.57
CA ILE A 143 -16.44 -9.64 -0.73
C ILE A 143 -15.71 -9.40 0.58
N LEU A 144 -14.38 -9.32 0.53
CA LEU A 144 -13.54 -9.07 1.71
C LEU A 144 -13.53 -7.59 2.11
N ASP A 145 -13.68 -6.68 1.14
CA ASP A 145 -13.82 -5.22 1.31
C ASP A 145 -12.65 -4.55 2.03
N GLN A 146 -11.53 -4.36 1.34
CA GLN A 146 -10.36 -3.68 1.90
C GLN A 146 -10.64 -2.24 2.42
N TYR A 147 -11.73 -1.62 1.96
CA TYR A 147 -12.07 -0.23 2.32
C TYR A 147 -12.87 -0.11 3.62
N GLY A 148 -13.59 -1.17 3.99
CA GLY A 148 -14.46 -1.20 5.17
C GLY A 148 -14.09 -2.27 6.19
N ASN A 149 -13.26 -3.24 5.84
CA ASN A 149 -12.92 -4.38 6.70
C ASN A 149 -11.96 -3.98 7.83
N PRO A 150 -12.35 -4.14 9.10
CA PRO A 150 -11.49 -3.78 10.23
C PRO A 150 -10.20 -4.59 10.31
N ASN A 151 -10.12 -5.75 9.66
CA ASN A 151 -8.91 -6.56 9.61
C ASN A 151 -7.80 -5.91 8.78
N ASN A 152 -8.12 -4.97 7.89
CA ASN A 152 -7.11 -4.20 7.19
C ASN A 152 -6.23 -3.39 8.17
N PRO A 153 -6.73 -2.43 8.97
CA PRO A 153 -5.89 -1.77 9.97
C PRO A 153 -5.40 -2.72 11.06
N GLN A 154 -6.15 -3.75 11.43
CA GLN A 154 -5.75 -4.70 12.46
C GLN A 154 -4.48 -5.47 12.09
N ALA A 155 -4.32 -5.90 10.85
CA ALA A 155 -3.09 -6.56 10.37
C ALA A 155 -1.84 -5.70 10.60
N HIS A 156 -1.99 -4.38 10.49
CA HIS A 156 -0.91 -3.43 10.72
C HIS A 156 -0.74 -3.07 12.21
N GLU A 157 -1.83 -3.02 12.97
CA GLU A 157 -1.80 -2.78 14.42
C GLU A 157 -1.09 -3.93 15.15
N MET A 158 -1.39 -5.17 14.77
CA MET A 158 -0.88 -6.38 15.43
C MET A 158 0.45 -6.90 14.84
N GLY A 159 0.74 -6.56 13.58
CA GLY A 159 1.93 -7.05 12.87
C GLY A 159 2.94 -5.92 12.61
N THR A 160 2.71 -5.10 11.60
CA THR A 160 3.67 -4.07 11.14
C THR A 160 4.13 -3.14 12.26
N ALA A 161 3.21 -2.69 13.10
CA ALA A 161 3.53 -1.80 14.22
C ALA A 161 4.37 -2.48 15.30
N GLU A 162 4.13 -3.76 15.59
CA GLU A 162 4.95 -4.52 16.53
C GLU A 162 6.36 -4.74 15.99
N GLU A 163 6.51 -5.02 14.71
CA GLU A 163 7.82 -5.12 14.06
C GLU A 163 8.59 -3.80 14.18
N ILE A 164 7.93 -2.67 13.91
CA ILE A 164 8.52 -1.33 14.05
C ILE A 164 8.91 -1.05 15.51
N TRP A 165 8.06 -1.42 16.46
CA TRP A 165 8.36 -1.27 17.88
C TRP A 165 9.56 -2.11 18.32
N ASN A 166 9.69 -3.33 17.80
CA ASN A 166 10.84 -4.20 18.08
C ASN A 166 12.14 -3.63 17.53
N ASP A 167 12.09 -2.95 16.37
CA ASP A 167 13.27 -2.32 15.76
C ASP A 167 13.73 -1.04 16.49
N PHE A 168 12.79 -0.22 16.96
CA PHE A 168 13.10 1.14 17.43
C PHE A 168 12.73 1.41 18.90
N GLY A 169 11.74 0.71 19.45
CA GLY A 169 11.15 1.05 20.75
C GLY A 169 10.63 2.48 20.78
N SER A 170 10.92 3.17 21.87
CA SER A 170 10.54 4.59 22.06
C SER A 170 11.46 5.58 21.33
N SER A 171 12.50 5.10 20.62
CA SER A 171 13.46 5.97 19.93
C SER A 171 13.00 6.45 18.55
N LEU A 172 11.85 6.01 18.05
CA LEU A 172 11.26 6.48 16.79
C LEU A 172 10.47 7.76 17.04
N ASP A 173 10.81 8.82 16.32
CA ASP A 173 10.19 10.14 16.48
C ASP A 173 9.11 10.44 15.46
N MET A 174 9.28 9.91 14.24
CA MET A 174 8.36 10.16 13.13
C MET A 174 8.22 8.93 12.24
N ILE A 175 7.00 8.70 11.73
CA ILE A 175 6.76 7.72 10.69
C ILE A 175 5.99 8.36 9.54
N VAL A 176 6.37 8.03 8.30
CA VAL A 176 5.74 8.53 7.08
C VAL A 176 5.19 7.36 6.27
N VAL A 177 3.91 7.43 5.96
CA VAL A 177 3.16 6.35 5.30
C VAL A 177 2.38 6.91 4.12
N GLY A 178 2.45 6.26 2.97
CA GLY A 178 1.57 6.56 1.83
C GLY A 178 0.13 6.14 2.14
N VAL A 179 -0.82 7.04 1.92
CA VAL A 179 -2.22 6.82 2.30
C VAL A 179 -3.04 6.42 1.08
N GLY A 180 -3.46 5.15 1.02
CA GLY A 180 -4.49 4.64 0.11
C GLY A 180 -5.75 4.31 0.90
N THR A 181 -6.06 3.02 1.14
CA THR A 181 -7.19 2.64 2.01
C THR A 181 -7.09 3.22 3.42
N GLY A 182 -5.88 3.61 3.83
CA GLY A 182 -5.63 4.14 5.17
C GLY A 182 -5.39 3.06 6.24
N GLY A 183 -5.56 1.78 5.91
CA GLY A 183 -5.39 0.70 6.89
C GLY A 183 -3.99 0.65 7.48
N THR A 184 -2.95 0.80 6.67
CA THR A 184 -1.55 0.77 7.11
C THR A 184 -1.26 1.88 8.12
N ILE A 185 -1.54 3.13 7.77
CA ILE A 185 -1.27 4.28 8.64
C ILE A 185 -2.11 4.23 9.91
N THR A 186 -3.40 3.84 9.79
CA THR A 186 -4.31 3.71 10.92
C THR A 186 -3.84 2.64 11.91
N GLY A 187 -3.51 1.45 11.42
CA GLY A 187 -3.07 0.35 12.29
C GLY A 187 -1.76 0.66 12.99
N ILE A 188 -0.77 1.16 12.26
CA ILE A 188 0.52 1.56 12.82
C ILE A 188 0.34 2.66 13.87
N ALA A 189 -0.42 3.72 13.54
CA ALA A 189 -0.62 4.85 14.44
C ALA A 189 -1.36 4.44 15.72
N LYS A 190 -2.40 3.59 15.63
CA LYS A 190 -3.14 3.09 16.80
C LYS A 190 -2.22 2.38 17.79
N ASN A 191 -1.34 1.52 17.34
CA ASN A 191 -0.43 0.79 18.19
C ASN A 191 0.68 1.71 18.75
N LEU A 192 1.40 2.41 17.84
CA LEU A 192 2.57 3.17 18.24
C LEU A 192 2.23 4.36 19.14
N LYS A 193 1.12 5.09 18.92
CA LYS A 193 0.69 6.18 19.79
C LYS A 193 0.27 5.71 21.20
N LYS A 194 -0.21 4.47 21.34
CA LYS A 194 -0.44 3.87 22.68
C LYS A 194 0.85 3.66 23.46
N LYS A 195 1.94 3.32 22.75
CA LYS A 195 3.25 3.01 23.36
C LYS A 195 4.16 4.24 23.46
N ASN A 196 4.08 5.15 22.49
CA ASN A 196 4.81 6.42 22.43
C ASN A 196 3.86 7.52 21.92
N PRO A 197 3.16 8.24 22.84
CA PRO A 197 2.18 9.29 22.46
C PRO A 197 2.78 10.45 21.65
N ASP A 198 4.08 10.69 21.79
CA ASP A 198 4.77 11.83 21.15
C ASP A 198 5.20 11.54 19.68
N ILE A 199 5.08 10.29 19.23
CA ILE A 199 5.46 9.92 17.86
C ILE A 199 4.62 10.70 16.83
N LYS A 200 5.28 11.26 15.82
CA LYS A 200 4.62 11.98 14.74
C LYS A 200 4.22 11.03 13.62
N ILE A 201 2.93 11.03 13.27
CA ILE A 201 2.36 10.23 12.18
C ILE A 201 2.10 11.15 11.00
N VAL A 202 2.80 10.91 9.89
CA VAL A 202 2.70 11.74 8.67
C VAL A 202 2.13 10.90 7.52
N GLY A 203 1.04 11.39 6.92
CA GLY A 203 0.46 10.83 5.71
C GLY A 203 1.10 11.46 4.46
N ALA A 204 1.55 10.63 3.52
CA ALA A 204 1.93 11.08 2.19
C ALA A 204 0.78 10.81 1.22
N ASP A 205 0.34 11.84 0.48
CA ASP A 205 -0.84 11.81 -0.36
C ASP A 205 -0.58 12.54 -1.68
N PRO A 206 -1.00 12.02 -2.85
CA PRO A 206 -0.77 12.69 -4.12
C PRO A 206 -1.67 13.92 -4.28
N TYR A 207 -1.21 14.91 -5.03
CA TYR A 207 -2.10 15.94 -5.55
C TYR A 207 -3.17 15.28 -6.43
N GLY A 208 -4.41 15.75 -6.34
CA GLY A 208 -5.58 15.13 -6.99
C GLY A 208 -6.36 14.16 -6.09
N SER A 209 -5.80 13.75 -4.95
CA SER A 209 -6.49 13.00 -3.89
C SER A 209 -7.04 13.94 -2.84
N ILE A 210 -8.13 13.54 -2.15
CA ILE A 210 -8.73 14.30 -1.04
C ILE A 210 -8.31 13.82 0.35
N LEU A 211 -7.58 12.70 0.48
CA LEU A 211 -7.29 12.08 1.77
C LEU A 211 -6.48 12.99 2.70
N GLY A 212 -5.53 13.73 2.15
CA GLY A 212 -4.72 14.72 2.86
C GLY A 212 -5.33 16.13 2.89
N GLY A 213 -6.63 16.25 2.59
CA GLY A 213 -7.34 17.53 2.49
C GLY A 213 -7.32 18.13 1.08
N GLY A 214 -8.12 19.21 0.91
CA GLY A 214 -8.38 19.83 -0.38
C GLY A 214 -9.57 19.20 -1.11
N ASP A 215 -10.02 19.86 -2.16
CA ASP A 215 -11.19 19.51 -2.99
C ASP A 215 -10.85 19.45 -4.49
N ASP A 216 -9.57 19.67 -4.85
CA ASP A 216 -9.08 19.61 -6.22
C ASP A 216 -8.83 18.15 -6.63
N ILE A 217 -9.88 17.50 -7.16
CA ILE A 217 -9.81 16.12 -7.64
C ILE A 217 -9.37 16.11 -9.10
N HIS A 218 -8.23 15.52 -9.35
CA HIS A 218 -7.72 15.30 -10.71
C HIS A 218 -6.89 14.01 -10.81
N THR A 219 -6.62 13.57 -12.03
CA THR A 219 -5.84 12.35 -12.28
C THR A 219 -4.36 12.55 -11.92
N TYR A 220 -3.76 11.51 -11.38
CA TYR A 220 -2.32 11.36 -11.12
C TYR A 220 -1.85 9.97 -11.55
N GLN A 221 -0.54 9.80 -11.74
CA GLN A 221 0.06 8.59 -12.30
C GLN A 221 0.62 7.63 -11.24
N VAL A 222 0.91 8.14 -10.03
CA VAL A 222 1.36 7.28 -8.93
C VAL A 222 0.25 6.31 -8.52
N GLU A 223 0.62 5.05 -8.25
CA GLU A 223 -0.33 4.00 -7.96
C GLU A 223 -0.28 3.58 -6.47
N GLY A 224 -1.41 3.11 -5.96
CA GLY A 224 -1.54 2.49 -4.64
C GLY A 224 -1.81 3.44 -3.48
N ILE A 225 -1.79 4.74 -3.73
CA ILE A 225 -2.11 5.80 -2.76
C ILE A 225 -3.06 6.83 -3.38
N GLY A 226 -3.76 7.56 -2.50
CA GLY A 226 -4.71 8.60 -2.90
C GLY A 226 -6.07 8.05 -3.34
N TYR A 227 -7.15 8.76 -2.98
CA TYR A 227 -8.53 8.49 -3.41
C TYR A 227 -9.33 9.79 -3.49
N ASP A 228 -10.46 9.72 -4.20
CA ASP A 228 -11.51 10.72 -4.32
C ASP A 228 -12.65 10.52 -3.31
N PHE A 229 -12.49 9.61 -2.36
CA PHE A 229 -13.38 9.32 -1.24
C PHE A 229 -12.59 8.92 0.02
N PHE A 230 -13.25 8.97 1.18
CA PHE A 230 -12.64 8.53 2.45
C PHE A 230 -13.02 7.09 2.77
N PRO A 231 -12.05 6.13 2.72
CA PRO A 231 -12.29 4.76 3.15
C PRO A 231 -12.65 4.68 4.64
N LYS A 232 -13.58 3.77 5.00
CA LYS A 232 -14.04 3.62 6.40
C LYS A 232 -12.96 3.19 7.38
N VAL A 233 -11.91 2.51 6.89
CA VAL A 233 -10.79 2.04 7.71
C VAL A 233 -9.75 3.12 7.98
N LEU A 234 -9.83 4.27 7.31
CA LEU A 234 -8.96 5.42 7.54
C LEU A 234 -9.44 6.23 8.75
N ASP A 235 -8.59 6.35 9.74
CA ASP A 235 -8.81 7.21 10.90
C ASP A 235 -7.90 8.45 10.83
N ASN A 236 -8.44 9.54 10.28
CA ASN A 236 -7.71 10.81 10.14
C ASN A 236 -7.45 11.51 11.48
N THR A 237 -8.11 11.13 12.56
CA THR A 237 -7.95 11.80 13.87
C THR A 237 -6.62 11.51 14.55
N ILE A 238 -5.95 10.44 14.14
CA ILE A 238 -4.66 10.01 14.69
C ILE A 238 -3.46 10.38 13.83
N ILE A 239 -3.68 11.03 12.68
CA ILE A 239 -2.64 11.50 11.76
C ILE A 239 -2.32 12.95 12.10
N ASP A 240 -1.05 13.25 12.38
CA ASP A 240 -0.63 14.59 12.83
C ASP A 240 -0.49 15.57 11.67
N LYS A 241 -0.11 15.08 10.47
CA LYS A 241 0.17 15.94 9.30
C LYS A 241 0.04 15.15 8.00
N TYR A 242 -0.37 15.83 6.95
CA TYR A 242 -0.27 15.34 5.57
C TYR A 242 0.75 16.16 4.76
N VAL A 243 1.44 15.48 3.85
CA VAL A 243 2.29 16.11 2.85
C VAL A 243 1.79 15.69 1.47
N LYS A 244 1.36 16.66 0.67
CA LYS A 244 0.97 16.44 -0.72
C LYS A 244 2.20 16.40 -1.63
N VAL A 245 2.22 15.44 -2.56
CA VAL A 245 3.35 15.22 -3.47
C VAL A 245 2.82 15.06 -4.90
N ASN A 246 3.50 15.65 -5.87
CA ASN A 246 3.18 15.45 -7.28
C ASN A 246 3.89 14.21 -7.87
N ASP A 247 3.45 13.79 -9.06
CA ASP A 247 4.00 12.61 -9.73
C ASP A 247 5.49 12.77 -10.08
N GLN A 248 5.92 13.96 -10.52
CA GLN A 248 7.33 14.22 -10.87
C GLN A 248 8.24 13.97 -9.68
N ASP A 249 7.93 14.56 -8.53
CA ASP A 249 8.72 14.40 -7.30
C ASP A 249 8.69 12.95 -6.81
N SER A 250 7.54 12.30 -6.93
CA SER A 250 7.38 10.90 -6.57
C SER A 250 8.27 9.97 -7.40
N PHE A 251 8.23 10.12 -8.73
CA PHE A 251 9.00 9.24 -9.62
C PHE A 251 10.49 9.54 -9.60
N THR A 252 10.87 10.83 -9.56
CA THR A 252 12.28 11.21 -9.41
C THR A 252 12.85 10.64 -8.11
N MET A 253 12.15 10.77 -6.98
CA MET A 253 12.61 10.24 -5.72
C MET A 253 12.65 8.70 -5.71
N ALA A 254 11.68 8.01 -6.30
CA ALA A 254 11.70 6.56 -6.42
C ALA A 254 12.93 6.07 -7.22
N ARG A 255 13.25 6.72 -8.34
CA ARG A 255 14.46 6.44 -9.15
C ARG A 255 15.75 6.69 -8.35
N ARG A 256 15.78 7.74 -7.54
CA ARG A 256 16.90 8.02 -6.62
C ARG A 256 17.07 6.94 -5.55
N ILE A 257 15.99 6.51 -4.89
CA ILE A 257 16.03 5.42 -3.91
C ILE A 257 16.64 4.16 -4.53
N ILE A 258 16.22 3.81 -5.75
CA ILE A 258 16.75 2.66 -6.47
C ILE A 258 18.25 2.84 -6.75
N LYS A 259 18.66 4.00 -7.26
CA LYS A 259 20.04 4.29 -7.70
C LYS A 259 21.00 4.50 -6.54
N GLU A 260 20.57 5.22 -5.49
CA GLU A 260 21.44 5.67 -4.41
C GLU A 260 21.45 4.71 -3.20
N GLU A 261 20.35 3.97 -2.96
CA GLU A 261 20.22 3.05 -1.83
C GLU A 261 20.11 1.57 -2.24
N GLY A 262 19.96 1.28 -3.54
CA GLY A 262 19.82 -0.09 -4.04
C GLY A 262 18.47 -0.75 -3.69
N LEU A 263 17.47 0.01 -3.25
CA LEU A 263 16.16 -0.49 -2.87
C LEU A 263 15.22 -0.47 -4.07
N LEU A 264 14.86 -1.65 -4.59
CA LEU A 264 14.01 -1.82 -5.79
C LEU A 264 12.53 -1.56 -5.47
N CYS A 265 12.20 -0.31 -5.17
CA CYS A 265 10.88 0.12 -4.71
C CYS A 265 9.96 0.62 -5.84
N GLY A 266 8.64 0.73 -5.55
CA GLY A 266 7.63 1.29 -6.45
C GLY A 266 7.53 2.81 -6.39
N GLY A 267 6.72 3.41 -7.27
CA GLY A 267 6.60 4.88 -7.41
C GLY A 267 6.08 5.57 -6.15
N SER A 268 5.10 4.99 -5.46
CA SER A 268 4.57 5.55 -4.21
C SER A 268 5.59 5.56 -3.05
N CYS A 269 6.64 4.74 -3.12
CA CYS A 269 7.75 4.82 -2.17
C CYS A 269 8.53 6.13 -2.31
N GLY A 270 8.67 6.61 -3.55
CA GLY A 270 9.23 7.94 -3.80
C GLY A 270 8.37 9.05 -3.19
N THR A 271 7.06 8.97 -3.32
CA THR A 271 6.11 9.88 -2.64
C THR A 271 6.37 9.93 -1.13
N VAL A 272 6.51 8.75 -0.50
CA VAL A 272 6.72 8.63 0.95
C VAL A 272 8.07 9.23 1.37
N VAL A 273 9.15 8.92 0.67
CA VAL A 273 10.49 9.42 1.02
C VAL A 273 10.59 10.91 0.75
N TRP A 274 10.02 11.42 -0.35
CA TRP A 274 9.96 12.85 -0.61
C TRP A 274 9.18 13.59 0.50
N ALA A 275 8.03 13.06 0.89
CA ALA A 275 7.24 13.60 2.00
C ALA A 275 8.03 13.57 3.33
N ALA A 276 8.79 12.51 3.56
CA ALA A 276 9.64 12.37 4.73
C ALA A 276 10.73 13.45 4.76
N LEU A 277 11.41 13.71 3.64
CA LEU A 277 12.40 14.78 3.55
C LEU A 277 11.81 16.17 3.85
N GLN A 278 10.54 16.42 3.51
CA GLN A 278 9.87 17.67 3.86
C GLN A 278 9.49 17.73 5.35
N ALA A 279 8.88 16.66 5.87
CA ALA A 279 8.43 16.60 7.26
C ALA A 279 9.60 16.57 8.25
N ALA A 280 10.66 15.83 7.93
CA ALA A 280 11.83 15.64 8.77
C ALA A 280 12.70 16.88 8.95
N LYS A 281 12.48 17.96 8.18
CA LYS A 281 13.14 19.26 8.42
C LYS A 281 12.88 19.81 9.83
N GLU A 282 11.80 19.38 10.47
CA GLU A 282 11.45 19.76 11.84
C GLU A 282 12.20 18.92 12.90
N LEU A 283 12.93 17.87 12.50
CA LEU A 283 13.62 16.95 13.40
C LEU A 283 15.11 17.33 13.57
N GLY A 284 15.60 17.15 14.79
CA GLY A 284 17.03 17.34 15.10
C GLY A 284 17.90 16.12 14.74
N PRO A 285 19.24 16.24 14.91
CA PRO A 285 20.21 15.25 14.42
C PRO A 285 20.12 13.87 15.11
N ASP A 286 19.63 13.80 16.36
CA ASP A 286 19.49 12.54 17.09
C ASP A 286 18.13 11.87 16.91
N LYS A 287 17.27 12.47 16.07
CA LYS A 287 15.92 11.99 15.80
C LYS A 287 15.89 10.96 14.68
N LYS A 288 14.85 10.12 14.70
CA LYS A 288 14.66 9.03 13.73
C LYS A 288 13.32 9.15 13.03
N CYS A 289 13.36 9.10 11.70
CA CYS A 289 12.20 9.07 10.83
C CYS A 289 12.17 7.75 10.05
N LEU A 290 11.03 7.07 10.03
CA LEU A 290 10.80 5.83 9.31
C LEU A 290 9.84 6.04 8.15
N CYS A 291 10.20 5.56 6.96
CA CYS A 291 9.39 5.53 5.74
C CYS A 291 8.85 4.12 5.51
N ILE A 292 7.57 3.96 5.19
CA ILE A 292 7.02 2.67 4.76
C ILE A 292 7.11 2.58 3.23
N LEU A 293 7.97 1.69 2.73
CA LEU A 293 8.11 1.42 1.30
C LEU A 293 7.16 0.29 0.91
N ALA A 294 5.99 0.65 0.41
CA ALA A 294 4.82 -0.21 0.34
C ALA A 294 4.93 -1.36 -0.67
N ASP A 295 5.60 -1.16 -1.80
CA ASP A 295 5.74 -2.19 -2.85
C ASP A 295 7.05 -2.06 -3.64
N GLY A 296 7.27 -3.02 -4.55
CA GLY A 296 8.50 -3.12 -5.32
C GLY A 296 8.35 -2.71 -6.78
N ILE A 297 9.50 -2.53 -7.43
CA ILE A 297 9.66 -2.11 -8.82
C ILE A 297 8.98 -3.05 -9.84
N ARG A 298 8.83 -4.35 -9.53
CA ARG A 298 8.40 -5.39 -10.48
C ARG A 298 7.05 -5.11 -11.15
N ASN A 299 6.18 -4.36 -10.47
CA ASN A 299 4.87 -3.97 -11.00
C ASN A 299 4.91 -2.74 -11.91
N TYR A 300 6.09 -2.16 -12.18
CA TYR A 300 6.25 -0.85 -12.82
C TYR A 300 7.40 -0.81 -13.83
N LEU A 301 7.88 -1.97 -14.32
CA LEU A 301 9.00 -2.05 -15.26
C LEU A 301 8.74 -1.33 -16.58
N SER A 302 7.48 -1.25 -16.99
CA SER A 302 7.03 -0.52 -18.18
C SER A 302 6.51 0.90 -17.90
N LYS A 303 6.78 1.43 -16.67
CA LYS A 303 6.32 2.75 -16.22
C LYS A 303 7.50 3.64 -15.79
N PHE A 304 7.46 4.23 -14.60
CA PHE A 304 8.39 5.27 -14.14
C PHE A 304 9.88 4.89 -14.14
N VAL A 305 10.23 3.62 -14.24
CA VAL A 305 11.63 3.17 -14.40
C VAL A 305 12.11 3.17 -15.85
N ASP A 306 11.18 3.19 -16.79
CA ASP A 306 11.42 3.28 -18.22
C ASP A 306 11.51 4.77 -18.65
N ASP A 307 12.65 5.16 -19.25
CA ASP A 307 12.89 6.53 -19.67
C ASP A 307 11.96 7.00 -20.78
N ASP A 308 11.53 6.09 -21.68
CA ASP A 308 10.63 6.45 -22.77
C ASP A 308 9.21 6.67 -22.24
N TRP A 309 8.79 5.87 -21.25
CA TRP A 309 7.53 6.12 -20.56
C TRP A 309 7.55 7.47 -19.82
N MET A 310 8.63 7.79 -19.11
CA MET A 310 8.78 9.08 -18.42
C MET A 310 8.65 10.25 -19.41
N LYS A 311 9.40 10.23 -20.53
CA LYS A 311 9.33 11.25 -21.59
C LYS A 311 7.95 11.36 -22.22
N LYS A 312 7.29 10.22 -22.52
CA LYS A 312 5.95 10.17 -23.09
C LYS A 312 4.90 10.84 -22.21
N ASN A 313 5.08 10.76 -20.89
CA ASN A 313 4.20 11.37 -19.90
C ASN A 313 4.70 12.76 -19.44
N ASN A 314 5.66 13.37 -20.14
CA ASN A 314 6.23 14.68 -19.85
C ASN A 314 6.92 14.80 -18.49
N PHE A 315 7.45 13.72 -17.96
CA PHE A 315 8.27 13.70 -16.75
C PHE A 315 9.74 13.89 -17.08
N LYS A 316 10.45 14.63 -16.24
CA LYS A 316 11.91 14.76 -16.29
C LYS A 316 12.55 13.46 -15.78
N LEU A 317 13.73 13.14 -16.30
CA LEU A 317 14.45 11.92 -15.94
C LEU A 317 15.27 12.06 -14.65
N ASP A 318 15.61 13.31 -14.28
CA ASP A 318 16.46 13.67 -13.13
C ASP A 318 15.66 14.46 -12.09
#